data_4bb2f608e402b8db6896e8c09678186e
#
_entry.id   4bb2f608e402b8db6896e8c09678186e
#
_cell.length_a   1.000
_cell.length_b   1.000
_cell.length_c   1.000
_cell.angle_alpha   90.00
_cell.angle_beta   90.00
_cell.angle_gamma   90.00
#
_symmetry.space_group_name_H-M   'P 1'
#
loop_
_entity.id
_entity.type
_entity.pdbx_description
1 polymer ?
#
loop_
_entity_poly.entity_id
_entity_poly.type
_entity_poly.pdbx_seq_one_letter_code
_entity_poly.pdbx_strand_id
1 'polypeptide(L)'
;MEESARVAASPCIGVCMLDPDRQCTGCGRHIDEIARWSSMSNEERSRILHRVQPLRQQLQQSLRGSLADHERLMRALHPLAEPPAGDGWNRSELIDLLPPGPPVEAAVLAGIVPRANGAQVILTRRTETLRTHGGQVGFPGGRTEPDDRDALAAALRESQEEIALAPGQVQALGYLDPFVTITGYRVTPVVAVVDPDFVPVPQPSEVAEVFEVPLAYLMAADNLRQVEINHRGRVRHVLEYGWPGQRIWGATAAILYNLRRRLEQVQ
;
A
#
# COMPACT_ATOMS: atom_id res chain seq x y z
N MET A 1 14.17 21.02 40.90
CA MET A 1 13.23 21.01 39.73
C MET A 1 13.54 19.73 38.97
N GLU A 2 12.75 18.70 39.24
CA GLU A 2 12.87 17.41 38.55
C GLU A 2 12.29 17.57 37.15
N GLU A 3 13.15 17.48 36.16
CA GLU A 3 12.78 17.38 34.76
C GLU A 3 12.07 16.03 34.60
N SER A 4 10.75 16.07 34.53
CA SER A 4 9.90 14.91 34.26
C SER A 4 10.36 14.27 32.97
N ALA A 5 11.17 13.22 33.06
CA ALA A 5 11.64 12.44 31.92
C ALA A 5 10.44 11.94 31.12
N ARG A 6 10.17 12.52 29.97
CA ARG A 6 9.09 12.08 29.06
C ARG A 6 9.31 10.61 28.74
N VAL A 7 8.36 9.78 29.12
CA VAL A 7 8.37 8.35 28.80
C VAL A 7 8.42 8.21 27.28
N ALA A 8 9.43 7.48 26.78
CA ALA A 8 9.58 7.26 25.35
C ALA A 8 8.34 6.56 24.77
N ALA A 9 7.71 7.20 23.78
CA ALA A 9 6.49 6.70 23.16
C ALA A 9 6.74 5.34 22.49
N SER A 10 5.73 4.48 22.48
CA SER A 10 5.81 3.19 21.79
C SER A 10 5.96 3.39 20.27
N PRO A 11 6.87 2.69 19.59
CA PRO A 11 7.01 2.74 18.14
C PRO A 11 5.94 1.92 17.41
N CYS A 12 4.96 1.39 18.13
CA CYS A 12 3.88 0.57 17.56
C CYS A 12 3.09 1.37 16.51
N ILE A 13 2.88 0.75 15.35
CA ILE A 13 2.08 1.30 14.26
C ILE A 13 0.79 0.51 14.03
N GLY A 14 0.40 -0.35 15.00
CA GLY A 14 -0.81 -1.18 14.91
C GLY A 14 -0.66 -2.47 14.12
N VAL A 15 0.44 -2.69 13.43
CA VAL A 15 0.74 -3.95 12.71
C VAL A 15 1.50 -4.86 13.66
N CYS A 16 0.90 -5.98 14.06
CA CYS A 16 1.48 -6.95 14.99
C CYS A 16 1.66 -8.33 14.31
N MET A 17 2.32 -8.36 13.17
CA MET A 17 2.77 -9.60 12.53
C MET A 17 4.21 -9.88 12.94
N LEU A 18 4.55 -11.15 13.13
CA LEU A 18 5.90 -11.58 13.47
C LEU A 18 6.54 -12.26 12.28
N ASP A 19 7.80 -11.93 12.02
CA ASP A 19 8.64 -12.67 11.11
C ASP A 19 9.14 -13.99 11.73
N PRO A 20 9.87 -14.86 10.98
CA PRO A 20 10.43 -16.10 11.51
C PRO A 20 11.38 -15.91 12.72
N ASP A 21 12.02 -14.74 12.83
CA ASP A 21 12.89 -14.37 13.93
C ASP A 21 12.14 -13.74 15.11
N ARG A 22 10.80 -13.83 15.09
CA ARG A 22 9.90 -13.29 16.11
C ARG A 22 9.99 -11.76 16.29
N GLN A 23 10.41 -11.05 15.24
CA GLN A 23 10.37 -9.59 15.21
C GLN A 23 9.06 -9.10 14.63
N CYS A 24 8.51 -8.03 15.21
CA CYS A 24 7.31 -7.38 14.68
C CYS A 24 7.63 -6.66 13.38
N THR A 25 7.04 -7.10 12.27
CA THR A 25 7.24 -6.52 10.93
C THR A 25 6.81 -5.05 10.84
N GLY A 26 5.90 -4.61 11.72
CA GLY A 26 5.45 -3.22 11.75
C GLY A 26 6.40 -2.28 12.48
N CYS A 27 6.92 -2.66 13.64
CA CYS A 27 7.74 -1.76 14.47
C CYS A 27 9.18 -2.23 14.69
N GLY A 28 9.59 -3.38 14.16
CA GLY A 28 10.94 -3.93 14.24
C GLY A 28 11.35 -4.45 15.64
N ARG A 29 10.43 -4.46 16.62
CA ARG A 29 10.72 -4.98 17.96
C ARG A 29 10.55 -6.49 17.99
N HIS A 30 11.40 -7.17 18.76
CA HIS A 30 11.16 -8.56 19.12
C HIS A 30 9.90 -8.69 19.99
N ILE A 31 9.19 -9.82 19.94
CA ILE A 31 7.95 -10.02 20.69
C ILE A 31 8.15 -9.82 22.21
N ASP A 32 9.29 -10.24 22.75
CA ASP A 32 9.62 -10.07 24.16
C ASP A 32 9.84 -8.59 24.55
N GLU A 33 10.30 -7.76 23.60
CA GLU A 33 10.42 -6.31 23.79
C GLU A 33 9.05 -5.65 23.79
N ILE A 34 8.12 -6.15 22.96
CA ILE A 34 6.74 -5.68 22.91
C ILE A 34 6.04 -6.02 24.23
N ALA A 35 6.16 -7.27 24.69
CA ALA A 35 5.51 -7.73 25.90
C ALA A 35 6.00 -6.98 27.16
N ARG A 36 7.27 -6.59 27.22
CA ARG A 36 7.85 -5.88 28.37
C ARG A 36 7.90 -4.38 28.21
N TRP A 37 7.38 -3.82 27.13
CA TRP A 37 7.52 -2.39 26.81
C TRP A 37 7.07 -1.46 27.94
N SER A 38 5.95 -1.76 28.59
CA SER A 38 5.40 -0.95 29.68
C SER A 38 6.26 -0.96 30.94
N SER A 39 7.00 -2.04 31.17
CA SER A 39 7.87 -2.23 32.35
C SER A 39 9.32 -1.88 32.13
N MET A 40 9.73 -1.56 30.89
CA MET A 40 11.10 -1.17 30.56
C MET A 40 11.45 0.23 31.07
N SER A 41 12.71 0.43 31.40
CA SER A 41 13.28 1.74 31.66
C SER A 41 13.29 2.61 30.39
N ASN A 42 13.35 3.95 30.56
CA ASN A 42 13.47 4.87 29.43
C ASN A 42 14.77 4.63 28.62
N GLU A 43 15.82 4.18 29.28
CA GLU A 43 17.10 3.90 28.64
C GLU A 43 17.03 2.64 27.75
N GLU A 44 16.36 1.59 28.23
CA GLU A 44 16.10 0.37 27.44
C GLU A 44 15.21 0.67 26.23
N ARG A 45 14.13 1.44 26.42
CA ARG A 45 13.25 1.88 25.33
C ARG A 45 14.02 2.71 24.30
N SER A 46 14.90 3.61 24.74
CA SER A 46 15.70 4.44 23.83
C SER A 46 16.67 3.60 23.00
N ARG A 47 17.32 2.59 23.58
CA ARG A 47 18.18 1.67 22.84
C ARG A 47 17.41 0.90 21.76
N ILE A 48 16.23 0.41 22.08
CA ILE A 48 15.36 -0.28 21.13
C ILE A 48 14.90 0.68 20.02
N LEU A 49 14.45 1.88 20.37
CA LEU A 49 14.06 2.90 19.40
C LEU A 49 15.20 3.23 18.44
N HIS A 50 16.40 3.36 18.95
CA HIS A 50 17.59 3.64 18.12
C HIS A 50 17.89 2.50 17.13
N ARG A 51 17.66 1.26 17.51
CA ARG A 51 17.83 0.08 16.65
C ARG A 51 16.76 -0.01 15.55
N VAL A 52 15.51 0.35 15.86
CA VAL A 52 14.38 0.25 14.90
C VAL A 52 14.18 1.52 14.06
N GLN A 53 14.94 2.57 14.33
CA GLN A 53 14.84 3.86 13.61
C GLN A 53 15.51 3.92 12.22
N PRO A 54 16.52 3.13 11.84
CA PRO A 54 17.25 3.33 10.58
C PRO A 54 16.34 3.32 9.37
N LEU A 55 15.38 2.40 9.33
CA LEU A 55 14.42 2.30 8.22
C LEU A 55 13.56 3.56 8.08
N ARG A 56 13.13 4.15 9.20
CA ARG A 56 12.33 5.39 9.24
C ARG A 56 13.13 6.62 8.78
N GLN A 57 14.41 6.70 9.13
CA GLN A 57 15.25 7.85 8.75
C GLN A 57 15.65 7.79 7.27
N GLN A 58 15.97 6.61 6.75
CA GLN A 58 16.22 6.42 5.31
C GLN A 58 14.99 6.77 4.49
N LEU A 59 13.80 6.39 4.96
CA LEU A 59 12.54 6.75 4.36
C LEU A 59 12.30 8.26 4.33
N GLN A 60 12.48 8.94 5.46
CA GLN A 60 12.33 10.39 5.55
C GLN A 60 13.30 11.14 4.64
N GLN A 61 14.52 10.64 4.46
CA GLN A 61 15.49 11.25 3.55
C GLN A 61 15.14 11.02 2.07
N SER A 62 14.61 9.86 1.71
CA SER A 62 14.27 9.50 0.34
C SER A 62 12.98 10.15 -0.14
N LEU A 63 12.02 10.39 0.75
CA LEU A 63 10.79 11.13 0.45
C LEU A 63 10.99 12.65 0.45
N ARG A 64 12.06 13.17 1.04
CA ARG A 64 12.43 14.60 1.11
C ARG A 64 12.88 15.21 -0.21
N GLY A 65 12.45 14.78 -1.31
CA GLY A 65 12.86 15.40 -2.59
C GLY A 65 11.83 15.37 -3.69
N SER A 66 10.76 14.62 -3.55
CA SER A 66 9.90 14.39 -4.71
C SER A 66 8.42 14.28 -4.42
N LEU A 67 7.83 14.84 -3.46
CA LEU A 67 6.38 14.99 -3.35
C LEU A 67 5.80 14.94 -1.96
N ALA A 68 6.40 14.28 -1.06
CA ALA A 68 5.72 14.15 0.19
C ALA A 68 6.75 14.15 1.29
N ASP A 69 6.76 15.19 1.98
CA ASP A 69 6.95 15.13 3.39
C ASP A 69 6.19 13.87 3.88
N HIS A 70 6.90 12.95 4.54
CA HIS A 70 6.31 11.74 5.12
C HIS A 70 5.06 12.07 5.96
N GLU A 71 5.08 13.20 6.67
CA GLU A 71 3.93 13.69 7.43
C GLU A 71 2.74 14.04 6.54
N ARG A 72 2.97 14.63 5.37
CA ARG A 72 1.91 14.92 4.40
C ARG A 72 1.28 13.65 3.88
N LEU A 73 2.08 12.63 3.56
CA LEU A 73 1.58 11.33 3.13
C LEU A 73 0.74 10.70 4.26
N MET A 74 1.25 10.71 5.50
CA MET A 74 0.51 10.17 6.65
C MET A 74 -0.81 10.91 6.90
N ARG A 75 -0.85 12.24 6.74
CA ARG A 75 -2.11 13.02 6.86
C ARG A 75 -3.11 12.73 5.74
N ALA A 76 -2.62 12.33 4.57
CA ALA A 76 -3.47 12.01 3.43
C ALA A 76 -4.14 10.62 3.55
N LEU A 77 -3.71 9.77 4.45
CA LEU A 77 -4.17 8.39 4.59
C LEU A 77 -5.15 8.23 5.77
N HIS A 78 -6.04 7.24 5.68
CA HIS A 78 -6.75 6.75 6.86
C HIS A 78 -5.78 6.01 7.76
N PRO A 79 -5.85 6.20 9.09
CA PRO A 79 -4.94 5.56 10.02
C PRO A 79 -5.12 4.03 10.03
N LEU A 80 -4.03 3.30 10.28
CA LEU A 80 -4.07 1.83 10.34
C LEU A 80 -5.00 1.30 11.45
N ALA A 81 -5.18 2.08 12.51
CA ALA A 81 -6.09 1.71 13.60
C ALA A 81 -7.58 1.83 13.23
N GLU A 82 -7.89 2.58 12.16
CA GLU A 82 -9.26 2.87 11.72
C GLU A 82 -9.38 2.60 10.21
N PRO A 83 -9.44 1.33 9.78
CA PRO A 83 -9.63 1.00 8.37
C PRO A 83 -10.89 1.67 7.81
N PRO A 84 -10.85 2.18 6.58
CA PRO A 84 -11.98 2.88 5.99
C PRO A 84 -13.19 1.96 5.87
N ALA A 85 -14.29 2.35 6.51
CA ALA A 85 -15.57 1.68 6.44
C ALA A 85 -16.43 2.22 5.28
N GLY A 86 -17.46 1.47 4.92
CA GLY A 86 -18.45 1.88 3.93
C GLY A 86 -18.13 1.48 2.49
N ASP A 87 -18.92 2.00 1.58
CA ASP A 87 -18.84 1.71 0.15
C ASP A 87 -17.59 2.36 -0.48
N GLY A 88 -17.14 1.81 -1.61
CA GLY A 88 -16.06 2.44 -2.38
C GLY A 88 -16.48 3.82 -2.91
N TRP A 89 -15.51 4.75 -2.96
CA TRP A 89 -15.73 6.15 -3.33
C TRP A 89 -16.37 6.34 -4.74
N ASN A 90 -16.19 5.34 -5.61
CA ASN A 90 -16.70 5.33 -6.99
C ASN A 90 -18.00 4.52 -7.15
N ARG A 91 -18.59 3.98 -6.09
CA ARG A 91 -19.74 3.06 -6.18
C ARG A 91 -20.95 3.68 -6.90
N SER A 92 -21.21 4.95 -6.65
CA SER A 92 -22.35 5.64 -7.27
C SER A 92 -22.26 5.70 -8.81
N GLU A 93 -21.03 5.76 -9.36
CA GLU A 93 -20.77 5.79 -10.80
C GLU A 93 -20.93 4.41 -11.47
N LEU A 94 -20.90 3.34 -10.68
CA LEU A 94 -20.91 1.95 -11.16
C LEU A 94 -22.18 1.18 -10.81
N ILE A 95 -23.15 1.79 -10.16
CA ILE A 95 -24.31 1.10 -9.57
C ILE A 95 -25.09 0.25 -10.59
N ASP A 96 -25.13 0.66 -11.85
CA ASP A 96 -25.77 -0.05 -12.95
C ASP A 96 -24.94 -1.20 -13.55
N LEU A 97 -23.71 -1.35 -13.11
CA LEU A 97 -22.75 -2.35 -13.59
C LEU A 97 -22.42 -3.42 -12.54
N LEU A 98 -22.69 -3.10 -11.27
CA LEU A 98 -22.30 -3.99 -10.18
C LEU A 98 -23.14 -5.28 -10.22
N PRO A 99 -22.51 -6.43 -9.95
CA PRO A 99 -23.25 -7.68 -9.76
C PRO A 99 -24.16 -7.56 -8.53
N PRO A 100 -25.25 -8.32 -8.47
CA PRO A 100 -26.12 -8.37 -7.29
C PRO A 100 -25.39 -9.01 -6.10
N GLY A 101 -25.69 -8.54 -4.90
CA GLY A 101 -25.14 -9.04 -3.64
C GLY A 101 -24.03 -8.17 -3.04
N PRO A 102 -23.49 -8.59 -1.90
CA PRO A 102 -22.39 -7.88 -1.26
C PRO A 102 -21.11 -8.00 -2.09
N PRO A 103 -20.24 -6.98 -2.07
CA PRO A 103 -18.96 -7.06 -2.75
C PRO A 103 -18.05 -8.12 -2.12
N VAL A 104 -17.13 -8.63 -2.93
CA VAL A 104 -16.04 -9.47 -2.45
C VAL A 104 -14.94 -8.55 -1.93
N GLU A 105 -14.55 -8.71 -0.66
CA GLU A 105 -13.48 -7.93 -0.07
C GLU A 105 -12.13 -8.32 -0.66
N ALA A 106 -11.32 -7.32 -0.98
CA ALA A 106 -9.97 -7.46 -1.49
C ALA A 106 -9.06 -6.36 -0.95
N ALA A 107 -7.77 -6.61 -0.95
CA ALA A 107 -6.78 -5.62 -0.56
C ALA A 107 -5.58 -5.65 -1.50
N VAL A 108 -4.97 -4.48 -1.70
CA VAL A 108 -3.77 -4.33 -2.52
C VAL A 108 -2.72 -3.49 -1.81
N LEU A 109 -1.46 -3.74 -2.09
CA LEU A 109 -0.33 -3.01 -1.53
C LEU A 109 0.17 -1.94 -2.52
N ALA A 110 -0.12 -0.69 -2.24
CA ALA A 110 0.51 0.45 -2.92
C ALA A 110 1.90 0.68 -2.29
N GLY A 111 2.84 -0.19 -2.64
CA GLY A 111 4.20 -0.19 -2.11
C GLY A 111 5.06 0.91 -2.72
N ILE A 112 5.61 1.78 -1.89
CA ILE A 112 6.52 2.87 -2.27
C ILE A 112 7.95 2.46 -1.90
N VAL A 113 8.82 2.36 -2.90
CA VAL A 113 10.24 2.04 -2.70
C VAL A 113 11.05 3.33 -2.74
N PRO A 114 11.79 3.66 -1.69
CA PRO A 114 12.75 4.76 -1.73
C PRO A 114 13.94 4.38 -2.63
N ARG A 115 14.17 5.12 -3.70
CA ARG A 115 15.33 4.94 -4.59
C ARG A 115 16.16 6.22 -4.61
N ALA A 116 17.43 6.11 -5.00
CA ALA A 116 18.35 7.26 -5.07
C ALA A 116 17.86 8.37 -6.03
N ASN A 117 17.09 7.98 -7.05
CA ASN A 117 16.50 8.89 -8.04
C ASN A 117 15.05 9.32 -7.71
N GLY A 118 14.59 9.07 -6.48
CA GLY A 118 13.24 9.39 -6.01
C GLY A 118 12.40 8.15 -5.73
N ALA A 119 11.29 8.35 -5.03
CA ALA A 119 10.37 7.29 -4.66
C ALA A 119 9.74 6.63 -5.91
N GLN A 120 9.64 5.31 -5.89
CA GLN A 120 9.04 4.49 -6.94
C GLN A 120 7.84 3.73 -6.38
N VAL A 121 6.86 3.44 -7.22
CA VAL A 121 5.71 2.60 -6.89
C VAL A 121 5.89 1.23 -7.53
N ILE A 122 5.79 0.16 -6.75
CA ILE A 122 5.83 -1.22 -7.27
C ILE A 122 4.49 -1.55 -7.91
N LEU A 123 4.56 -2.07 -9.13
CA LEU A 123 3.43 -2.62 -9.86
C LEU A 123 3.79 -3.99 -10.44
N THR A 124 2.77 -4.80 -10.65
CA THR A 124 2.88 -6.12 -11.29
C THR A 124 2.12 -6.12 -12.61
N ARG A 125 2.60 -6.90 -13.58
CA ARG A 125 1.82 -7.27 -14.76
C ARG A 125 1.44 -8.75 -14.64
N ARG A 126 0.14 -9.01 -14.67
CA ARG A 126 -0.39 -10.37 -14.55
C ARG A 126 -0.06 -11.22 -15.78
N THR A 127 0.11 -12.51 -15.58
CA THR A 127 0.33 -13.46 -16.69
C THR A 127 -0.87 -13.47 -17.65
N GLU A 128 -0.60 -13.54 -18.95
CA GLU A 128 -1.63 -13.55 -20.01
C GLU A 128 -2.57 -14.79 -19.91
N THR A 129 -2.08 -15.88 -19.32
CA THR A 129 -2.81 -17.15 -19.21
C THR A 129 -3.90 -17.15 -18.15
N LEU A 130 -3.99 -16.13 -17.31
CA LEU A 130 -5.03 -16.02 -16.29
C LEU A 130 -6.41 -15.80 -16.93
N ARG A 131 -7.41 -16.50 -16.41
CA ARG A 131 -8.80 -16.43 -16.91
C ARG A 131 -9.42 -15.04 -16.79
N THR A 132 -8.98 -14.28 -15.80
CA THR A 132 -9.46 -12.91 -15.53
C THR A 132 -8.27 -11.97 -15.39
N HIS A 133 -8.37 -10.79 -15.99
CA HIS A 133 -7.36 -9.74 -15.90
C HIS A 133 -5.97 -10.12 -16.39
N GLY A 134 -5.83 -11.14 -17.27
CA GLY A 134 -4.54 -11.50 -17.90
C GLY A 134 -3.91 -10.31 -18.60
N GLY A 135 -2.60 -10.14 -18.45
CA GLY A 135 -1.83 -9.02 -19.01
C GLY A 135 -2.06 -7.65 -18.38
N GLN A 136 -3.00 -7.50 -17.45
CA GLN A 136 -3.28 -6.21 -16.81
C GLN A 136 -2.23 -5.85 -15.76
N VAL A 137 -2.00 -4.54 -15.63
CA VAL A 137 -1.13 -3.97 -14.60
C VAL A 137 -1.94 -3.68 -13.34
N GLY A 138 -1.43 -4.11 -12.19
CA GLY A 138 -2.03 -3.89 -10.88
C GLY A 138 -1.00 -3.71 -9.78
N PHE A 139 -1.48 -3.36 -8.61
CA PHE A 139 -0.71 -3.51 -7.39
C PHE A 139 -0.68 -4.99 -7.00
N PRO A 140 0.37 -5.46 -6.30
CA PRO A 140 0.31 -6.75 -5.63
C PRO A 140 -0.89 -6.80 -4.69
N GLY A 141 -1.63 -7.91 -4.71
CA GLY A 141 -2.80 -8.04 -3.86
C GLY A 141 -3.90 -8.89 -4.46
N GLY A 142 -4.89 -9.21 -3.63
CA GLY A 142 -5.97 -10.11 -4.02
C GLY A 142 -7.13 -10.10 -3.04
N ARG A 143 -7.86 -11.21 -3.03
CA ARG A 143 -9.04 -11.40 -2.21
C ARG A 143 -8.66 -11.53 -0.73
N THR A 144 -9.44 -10.90 0.14
CA THR A 144 -9.33 -11.14 1.59
C THR A 144 -9.86 -12.53 1.91
N GLU A 145 -9.08 -13.33 2.61
CA GLU A 145 -9.43 -14.66 3.09
C GLU A 145 -9.95 -14.64 4.53
N PRO A 146 -10.68 -15.68 4.98
CA PRO A 146 -11.23 -15.72 6.35
C PRO A 146 -10.17 -15.63 7.45
N ASP A 147 -8.96 -16.09 7.18
CA ASP A 147 -7.83 -16.07 8.12
C ASP A 147 -7.07 -14.73 8.12
N ASP A 148 -7.33 -13.85 7.16
CA ASP A 148 -6.79 -12.50 7.16
C ASP A 148 -7.49 -11.66 8.23
N ARG A 149 -6.71 -11.18 9.19
CA ARG A 149 -7.25 -10.36 10.29
C ARG A 149 -7.89 -9.05 9.79
N ASP A 150 -7.31 -8.47 8.74
CA ASP A 150 -7.71 -7.19 8.17
C ASP A 150 -7.18 -7.05 6.72
N ALA A 151 -7.52 -5.95 6.05
CA ALA A 151 -7.06 -5.65 4.70
C ALA A 151 -5.52 -5.55 4.58
N LEU A 152 -4.84 -5.12 5.64
CA LEU A 152 -3.38 -5.08 5.65
C LEU A 152 -2.80 -6.50 5.64
N ALA A 153 -3.35 -7.41 6.44
CA ALA A 153 -2.91 -8.81 6.45
C ALA A 153 -3.08 -9.46 5.06
N ALA A 154 -4.24 -9.25 4.42
CA ALA A 154 -4.49 -9.72 3.06
C ALA A 154 -3.48 -9.16 2.05
N ALA A 155 -3.26 -7.85 2.05
CA ALA A 155 -2.32 -7.20 1.13
C ALA A 155 -0.87 -7.70 1.30
N LEU A 156 -0.45 -7.96 2.54
CA LEU A 156 0.90 -8.48 2.83
C LEU A 156 1.03 -9.95 2.42
N ARG A 157 0.04 -10.80 2.71
CA ARG A 157 0.01 -12.21 2.31
C ARG A 157 0.13 -12.33 0.79
N GLU A 158 -0.76 -11.67 0.06
CA GLU A 158 -0.77 -11.66 -1.39
C GLU A 158 0.54 -11.13 -1.99
N SER A 159 1.10 -10.05 -1.43
CA SER A 159 2.39 -9.52 -1.88
C SER A 159 3.54 -10.50 -1.65
N GLN A 160 3.50 -11.29 -0.57
CA GLN A 160 4.46 -12.34 -0.32
C GLN A 160 4.30 -13.50 -1.32
N GLU A 161 3.08 -13.88 -1.64
CA GLU A 161 2.78 -14.95 -2.59
C GLU A 161 3.13 -14.55 -4.03
N GLU A 162 2.76 -13.35 -4.47
CA GLU A 162 2.92 -12.87 -5.84
C GLU A 162 4.34 -12.46 -6.20
N ILE A 163 5.07 -11.79 -5.27
CA ILE A 163 6.37 -11.17 -5.56
C ILE A 163 7.45 -11.46 -4.51
N ALA A 164 7.20 -12.38 -3.58
CA ALA A 164 8.09 -12.74 -2.47
C ALA A 164 8.45 -11.55 -1.53
N LEU A 165 7.57 -10.54 -1.43
CA LEU A 165 7.77 -9.41 -0.52
C LEU A 165 7.42 -9.81 0.90
N ALA A 166 8.44 -10.07 1.71
CA ALA A 166 8.25 -10.47 3.09
C ALA A 166 7.65 -9.33 3.93
N PRO A 167 6.71 -9.62 4.85
CA PRO A 167 6.12 -8.59 5.72
C PRO A 167 7.12 -7.75 6.50
N GLY A 168 8.29 -8.32 6.87
CA GLY A 168 9.38 -7.60 7.53
C GLY A 168 10.05 -6.50 6.69
N GLN A 169 9.86 -6.52 5.38
CA GLN A 169 10.36 -5.53 4.43
C GLN A 169 9.34 -4.42 4.14
N VAL A 170 8.19 -4.41 4.83
CA VAL A 170 7.09 -3.48 4.57
C VAL A 170 6.75 -2.67 5.81
N GLN A 171 6.77 -1.36 5.69
CA GLN A 171 6.24 -0.44 6.68
C GLN A 171 4.90 0.13 6.19
N ALA A 172 3.79 -0.40 6.68
CA ALA A 172 2.47 0.15 6.38
C ALA A 172 2.32 1.57 6.94
N LEU A 173 1.72 2.46 6.15
CA LEU A 173 1.50 3.87 6.50
C LEU A 173 0.02 4.17 6.79
N GLY A 174 -0.90 3.56 6.06
CA GLY A 174 -2.33 3.78 6.18
C GLY A 174 -3.09 3.25 4.98
N TYR A 175 -4.37 3.59 4.91
CA TYR A 175 -5.25 3.16 3.83
C TYR A 175 -5.68 4.35 2.94
N LEU A 176 -5.95 4.07 1.67
CA LEU A 176 -6.75 4.94 0.81
C LEU A 176 -8.24 4.61 0.91
N ASP A 177 -9.07 5.44 0.28
CA ASP A 177 -10.49 5.16 0.19
C ASP A 177 -10.73 3.86 -0.60
N PRO A 178 -11.64 2.97 -0.16
CA PRO A 178 -11.97 1.76 -0.90
C PRO A 178 -12.46 2.06 -2.30
N PHE A 179 -12.13 1.20 -3.23
CA PHE A 179 -12.53 1.28 -4.63
C PHE A 179 -13.35 0.05 -5.03
N VAL A 180 -14.48 0.26 -5.72
CA VAL A 180 -15.31 -0.85 -6.21
C VAL A 180 -15.01 -1.11 -7.68
N THR A 181 -14.79 -2.38 -8.03
CA THR A 181 -14.60 -2.82 -9.41
C THR A 181 -15.93 -3.26 -10.04
N ILE A 182 -16.03 -3.17 -11.36
CA ILE A 182 -17.20 -3.69 -12.11
C ILE A 182 -17.38 -5.22 -11.97
N THR A 183 -16.35 -5.92 -11.51
CA THR A 183 -16.38 -7.36 -11.23
C THR A 183 -16.88 -7.68 -9.82
N GLY A 184 -17.26 -6.67 -9.04
CA GLY A 184 -17.87 -6.83 -7.73
C GLY A 184 -16.90 -6.93 -6.56
N TYR A 185 -15.64 -6.56 -6.75
CA TYR A 185 -14.69 -6.46 -5.63
C TYR A 185 -14.74 -5.08 -5.00
N ARG A 186 -14.66 -5.04 -3.67
CA ARG A 186 -14.36 -3.84 -2.89
C ARG A 186 -12.90 -3.92 -2.47
N VAL A 187 -12.07 -3.14 -3.13
CA VAL A 187 -10.62 -3.14 -2.94
C VAL A 187 -10.23 -2.07 -1.93
N THR A 188 -9.57 -2.46 -0.86
CA THR A 188 -8.98 -1.55 0.13
C THR A 188 -7.48 -1.41 -0.14
N PRO A 189 -7.01 -0.25 -0.64
CA PRO A 189 -5.60 -0.06 -0.90
C PRO A 189 -4.85 0.29 0.39
N VAL A 190 -3.75 -0.42 0.64
CA VAL A 190 -2.80 -0.17 1.71
C VAL A 190 -1.59 0.56 1.15
N VAL A 191 -1.30 1.75 1.63
CA VAL A 191 -0.07 2.47 1.27
C VAL A 191 1.01 2.08 2.25
N ALA A 192 2.15 1.69 1.72
CA ALA A 192 3.28 1.24 2.52
C ALA A 192 4.61 1.65 1.91
N VAL A 193 5.65 1.68 2.74
CA VAL A 193 7.02 1.77 2.28
C VAL A 193 7.63 0.38 2.25
N VAL A 194 8.33 0.10 1.18
CA VAL A 194 9.04 -1.16 0.97
C VAL A 194 10.53 -0.91 1.14
N ASP A 195 11.21 -1.87 1.74
CA ASP A 195 12.66 -1.88 1.91
C ASP A 195 13.36 -1.59 0.55
N PRO A 196 14.27 -0.59 0.48
CA PRO A 196 15.00 -0.30 -0.74
C PRO A 196 15.86 -1.46 -1.25
N ASP A 197 16.26 -2.38 -0.38
CA ASP A 197 17.04 -3.56 -0.75
C ASP A 197 16.17 -4.75 -1.20
N PHE A 198 14.84 -4.58 -1.20
CA PHE A 198 13.93 -5.60 -1.71
C PHE A 198 14.19 -5.92 -3.18
N VAL A 199 14.34 -7.21 -3.46
CA VAL A 199 14.46 -7.76 -4.83
C VAL A 199 13.25 -8.64 -5.09
N PRO A 200 12.35 -8.26 -6.01
CA PRO A 200 11.15 -9.03 -6.28
C PRO A 200 11.47 -10.37 -6.95
N VAL A 201 10.75 -11.41 -6.51
CA VAL A 201 10.74 -12.72 -7.16
C VAL A 201 9.30 -13.00 -7.59
N PRO A 202 8.94 -12.76 -8.86
CA PRO A 202 7.58 -12.96 -9.33
C PRO A 202 7.18 -14.44 -9.29
N GLN A 203 5.95 -14.73 -8.86
CA GLN A 203 5.34 -16.05 -8.96
C GLN A 203 4.87 -16.26 -10.41
N PRO A 204 5.51 -17.16 -11.21
CA PRO A 204 5.28 -17.20 -12.67
C PRO A 204 3.87 -17.60 -13.10
N SER A 205 3.11 -18.27 -12.21
CA SER A 205 1.71 -18.63 -12.48
C SER A 205 0.77 -17.41 -12.45
N GLU A 206 1.15 -16.31 -11.78
CA GLU A 206 0.30 -15.15 -11.58
C GLU A 206 0.91 -13.85 -12.09
N VAL A 207 2.21 -13.67 -11.90
CA VAL A 207 2.93 -12.45 -12.22
C VAL A 207 3.95 -12.70 -13.33
N ALA A 208 3.75 -12.03 -14.47
CA ALA A 208 4.67 -12.07 -15.60
C ALA A 208 5.87 -11.11 -15.39
N GLU A 209 5.64 -10.00 -14.70
CA GLU A 209 6.65 -8.95 -14.51
C GLU A 209 6.35 -8.13 -13.26
N VAL A 210 7.41 -7.75 -12.54
CA VAL A 210 7.38 -6.74 -11.49
C VAL A 210 8.21 -5.56 -11.96
N PHE A 211 7.67 -4.35 -11.86
CA PHE A 211 8.36 -3.14 -12.30
C PHE A 211 8.04 -1.96 -11.39
N GLU A 212 8.82 -0.92 -11.50
CA GLU A 212 8.67 0.29 -10.70
C GLU A 212 8.36 1.49 -11.59
N VAL A 213 7.49 2.37 -11.10
CA VAL A 213 7.12 3.63 -11.77
C VAL A 213 7.39 4.80 -10.82
N PRO A 214 8.07 5.87 -11.25
CA PRO A 214 8.33 7.01 -10.39
C PRO A 214 7.04 7.58 -9.79
N LEU A 215 6.99 7.70 -8.46
CA LEU A 215 5.84 8.31 -7.78
C LEU A 215 5.57 9.72 -8.32
N ALA A 216 6.61 10.50 -8.59
CA ALA A 216 6.50 11.83 -9.18
C ALA A 216 5.76 11.82 -10.54
N TYR A 217 6.01 10.80 -11.39
CA TYR A 217 5.31 10.62 -12.65
C TYR A 217 3.81 10.35 -12.43
N LEU A 218 3.48 9.46 -11.49
CA LEU A 218 2.11 9.07 -11.18
C LEU A 218 1.31 10.20 -10.52
N MET A 219 1.98 11.09 -9.78
CA MET A 219 1.34 12.22 -9.12
C MET A 219 1.20 13.46 -10.03
N ALA A 220 1.89 13.51 -11.17
CA ALA A 220 1.74 14.60 -12.14
C ALA A 220 0.39 14.50 -12.87
N ALA A 221 -0.39 15.60 -12.83
CA ALA A 221 -1.74 15.64 -13.42
C ALA A 221 -1.72 15.37 -14.92
N ASP A 222 -0.73 15.90 -15.63
CA ASP A 222 -0.60 15.81 -17.09
C ASP A 222 -0.33 14.39 -17.59
N ASN A 223 0.12 13.48 -16.74
CA ASN A 223 0.36 12.09 -17.09
C ASN A 223 -0.89 11.20 -16.96
N LEU A 224 -1.95 11.71 -16.31
CA LEU A 224 -3.22 11.00 -16.19
C LEU A 224 -4.16 11.40 -17.32
N ARG A 225 -4.64 10.42 -18.06
CA ARG A 225 -5.61 10.61 -19.14
C ARG A 225 -6.94 9.95 -18.81
N GLN A 226 -8.00 10.52 -19.28
CA GLN A 226 -9.31 9.89 -19.33
C GLN A 226 -9.51 9.31 -20.74
N VAL A 227 -9.77 8.01 -20.84
CA VAL A 227 -9.95 7.32 -22.12
C VAL A 227 -11.34 6.69 -22.18
N GLU A 228 -11.92 6.68 -23.38
CA GLU A 228 -13.19 6.02 -23.62
C GLU A 228 -12.99 4.52 -23.86
N ILE A 229 -13.81 3.72 -23.20
CA ILE A 229 -13.94 2.29 -23.47
C ILE A 229 -15.39 1.94 -23.77
N ASN A 230 -15.61 0.98 -24.66
CA ASN A 230 -16.94 0.40 -24.86
C ASN A 230 -17.10 -0.80 -23.93
N HIS A 231 -18.01 -0.68 -22.96
CA HIS A 231 -18.35 -1.79 -22.07
C HIS A 231 -19.84 -2.12 -22.20
N ARG A 232 -20.13 -3.33 -22.69
CA ARG A 232 -21.50 -3.81 -22.91
C ARG A 232 -22.36 -2.85 -23.76
N GLY A 233 -21.77 -2.30 -24.83
CA GLY A 233 -22.45 -1.38 -25.73
C GLY A 233 -22.63 0.07 -25.22
N ARG A 234 -22.07 0.41 -24.07
CA ARG A 234 -22.06 1.77 -23.51
C ARG A 234 -20.64 2.33 -23.47
N VAL A 235 -20.52 3.60 -23.87
CA VAL A 235 -19.26 4.34 -23.70
C VAL A 235 -19.06 4.65 -22.23
N ARG A 236 -17.90 4.33 -21.71
CA ARG A 236 -17.45 4.60 -20.34
C ARG A 236 -16.10 5.28 -20.37
N HIS A 237 -15.83 6.09 -19.36
CA HIS A 237 -14.56 6.75 -19.20
C HIS A 237 -13.76 6.04 -18.09
N VAL A 238 -12.52 5.73 -18.40
CA VAL A 238 -11.59 5.14 -17.43
C VAL A 238 -10.31 5.96 -17.37
N LEU A 239 -9.66 5.93 -16.22
CA LEU A 239 -8.39 6.59 -16.02
C LEU A 239 -7.24 5.72 -16.53
N GLU A 240 -6.22 6.36 -17.09
CA GLU A 240 -5.04 5.69 -17.66
C GLU A 240 -3.78 6.52 -17.52
N TYR A 241 -2.66 5.87 -17.16
CA TYR A 241 -1.30 6.38 -17.32
C TYR A 241 -0.59 5.54 -18.37
N GLY A 242 0.10 6.21 -19.30
CA GLY A 242 0.94 5.55 -20.32
C GLY A 242 2.39 5.49 -19.82
N TRP A 243 2.83 4.34 -19.31
CA TRP A 243 4.23 4.10 -18.97
C TRP A 243 4.91 3.27 -20.05
N PRO A 244 6.22 3.47 -20.37
CA PRO A 244 6.88 2.72 -21.43
C PRO A 244 6.69 1.21 -21.33
N GLY A 245 6.08 0.61 -22.35
CA GLY A 245 5.77 -0.82 -22.39
C GLY A 245 4.62 -1.29 -21.49
N GLN A 246 4.01 -0.40 -20.71
CA GLN A 246 2.97 -0.75 -19.74
C GLN A 246 1.75 0.17 -19.86
N ARG A 247 0.57 -0.40 -19.75
CA ARG A 247 -0.68 0.34 -19.67
C ARG A 247 -1.24 0.25 -18.26
N ILE A 248 -1.19 1.35 -17.50
CA ILE A 248 -1.71 1.43 -16.15
C ILE A 248 -3.09 2.07 -16.22
N TRP A 249 -4.18 1.31 -16.05
CA TRP A 249 -5.53 1.79 -16.28
C TRP A 249 -6.55 1.22 -15.30
N GLY A 250 -7.81 1.68 -15.39
CA GLY A 250 -8.92 1.14 -14.60
C GLY A 250 -8.71 1.30 -13.10
N ALA A 251 -8.87 0.22 -12.32
CA ALA A 251 -8.76 0.24 -10.87
C ALA A 251 -7.40 0.75 -10.37
N THR A 252 -6.31 0.32 -10.99
CA THR A 252 -4.95 0.73 -10.62
C THR A 252 -4.76 2.24 -10.80
N ALA A 253 -5.16 2.78 -11.95
CA ALA A 253 -5.09 4.22 -12.20
C ALA A 253 -6.04 5.02 -11.29
N ALA A 254 -7.21 4.49 -10.98
CA ALA A 254 -8.17 5.13 -10.08
C ALA A 254 -7.66 5.19 -8.63
N ILE A 255 -7.00 4.15 -8.14
CA ILE A 255 -6.37 4.12 -6.82
C ILE A 255 -5.22 5.16 -6.76
N LEU A 256 -4.36 5.22 -7.78
CA LEU A 256 -3.31 6.25 -7.88
C LEU A 256 -3.88 7.68 -7.94
N TYR A 257 -4.98 7.86 -8.66
CA TYR A 257 -5.68 9.14 -8.69
C TYR A 257 -6.27 9.52 -7.31
N ASN A 258 -6.81 8.55 -6.58
CA ASN A 258 -7.28 8.79 -5.21
C ASN A 258 -6.14 9.23 -4.29
N LEU A 259 -4.98 8.56 -4.36
CA LEU A 259 -3.77 8.98 -3.62
C LEU A 259 -3.39 10.43 -3.94
N ARG A 260 -3.33 10.80 -5.22
CA ARG A 260 -3.03 12.17 -5.64
C ARG A 260 -4.02 13.16 -5.07
N ARG A 261 -5.33 12.92 -5.22
CA ARG A 261 -6.38 13.81 -4.71
C ARG A 261 -6.28 14.02 -3.21
N ARG A 262 -6.02 12.96 -2.45
CA ARG A 262 -5.86 13.05 -0.99
C ARG A 262 -4.62 13.85 -0.62
N LEU A 263 -3.52 13.70 -1.35
CA LEU A 263 -2.31 14.52 -1.17
C LEU A 263 -2.54 16.01 -1.50
N GLU A 264 -3.37 16.32 -2.49
CA GLU A 264 -3.72 17.69 -2.84
C GLU A 264 -4.61 18.37 -1.76
N GLN A 265 -5.37 17.60 -0.99
CA GLN A 265 -6.24 18.10 0.08
C GLN A 265 -5.51 18.41 1.39
N VAL A 266 -4.34 17.84 1.60
CA VAL A 266 -3.51 18.08 2.79
C VAL A 266 -2.37 19.03 2.44
N GLN A 267 -2.40 20.21 3.05
CA GLN A 267 -1.36 21.25 2.92
C GLN A 267 -0.23 21.04 3.93
#